data_c3642ebab6595470183f875e355b8e5c
#
_entry.id   c3642ebab6595470183f875e355b8e5c
#
_cell.length_a   1.000
_cell.length_b   1.000
_cell.length_c   1.000
_cell.angle_alpha   90.00
_cell.angle_beta   90.00
_cell.angle_gamma   90.00
#
_symmetry.space_group_name_H-M   'P 1'
#
loop_
_entity.id
_entity.type
_entity.pdbx_description
1 polymer ?
#
loop_
_entity_poly.entity_id
_entity_poly.type
_entity_poly.pdbx_seq_one_letter_code
_entity_poly.pdbx_strand_id
1 'polypeptide(L)'
;NDDFDCVQWPVKEKDGSVYGGSAWCIGSTTEHQDRAIELLKEMVSDETLTAVAAGGQQVPPTETLATSTDVMGTCPDNIMGIWKAVTIADPIAAPSYFGDLDQTFLRELEEVFSGAKEPQAAMDDAQAQVQSAIQ
;
A
#
# COMPACT_ATOMS: atom_id res chain seq x y z
N ASN A 1 20.20 -0.39 8.46
CA ASN A 1 20.52 -1.62 7.74
C ASN A 1 21.13 -1.22 6.40
N ASP A 2 22.44 -1.36 6.27
CA ASP A 2 23.25 -0.83 5.15
C ASP A 2 23.24 -1.75 3.91
N ASP A 3 22.43 -2.80 3.94
CA ASP A 3 22.43 -3.85 2.91
C ASP A 3 21.52 -3.55 1.72
N PHE A 4 20.63 -2.54 1.81
CA PHE A 4 19.71 -2.16 0.72
C PHE A 4 19.37 -0.68 0.79
N ASP A 5 18.96 -0.14 -0.34
CA ASP A 5 18.59 1.25 -0.51
C ASP A 5 17.32 1.37 -1.36
N CYS A 6 16.70 2.54 -1.34
CA CYS A 6 15.48 2.81 -2.08
C CYS A 6 15.78 3.67 -3.30
N VAL A 7 15.33 3.22 -4.45
CA VAL A 7 15.45 3.98 -5.70
C VAL A 7 14.07 4.14 -6.34
N GLN A 8 13.89 5.21 -7.06
CA GLN A 8 12.69 5.43 -7.85
C GLN A 8 12.59 4.40 -8.99
N TRP A 9 11.38 4.03 -9.38
CA TRP A 9 11.16 3.15 -10.52
C TRP A 9 11.87 3.66 -11.78
N PRO A 10 12.43 2.76 -12.61
CA PRO A 10 13.04 3.15 -13.88
C PRO A 10 12.02 3.84 -14.79
N VAL A 11 12.41 4.97 -15.33
CA VAL A 11 11.58 5.74 -16.28
C VAL A 11 11.92 5.30 -17.70
N LYS A 12 10.89 4.97 -18.50
CA LYS A 12 11.05 4.71 -19.93
C LYS A 12 10.44 5.83 -20.78
N GLU A 13 9.15 6.06 -20.65
CA GLU A 13 8.43 7.06 -21.44
C GLU A 13 7.82 8.16 -20.57
N LYS A 14 7.39 7.82 -19.38
CA LYS A 14 6.77 8.73 -18.43
C LYS A 14 7.21 8.35 -17.02
N ASP A 15 7.48 9.36 -16.20
CA ASP A 15 7.59 9.23 -14.77
C ASP A 15 6.24 8.77 -14.20
N GLY A 16 6.26 7.88 -13.23
CA GLY A 16 5.04 7.42 -12.60
C GLY A 16 5.32 6.53 -11.41
N SER A 17 4.40 6.57 -10.49
CA SER A 17 4.34 5.69 -9.34
C SER A 17 2.87 5.41 -9.04
N VAL A 18 2.62 4.37 -8.25
CA VAL A 18 1.27 4.02 -7.81
C VAL A 18 1.03 4.61 -6.43
N TYR A 19 -0.04 5.39 -6.30
CA TYR A 19 -0.52 5.84 -5.01
C TYR A 19 -1.36 4.72 -4.39
N GLY A 20 -0.82 4.09 -3.36
CA GLY A 20 -1.53 3.16 -2.49
C GLY A 20 -1.52 3.67 -1.07
N GLY A 21 -2.45 3.22 -0.25
CA GLY A 21 -2.50 3.62 1.15
C GLY A 21 -3.58 2.86 1.90
N SER A 22 -3.56 3.03 3.21
CA SER A 22 -4.55 2.48 4.11
C SER A 22 -5.32 3.60 4.80
N ALA A 23 -6.56 3.34 5.15
CA ALA A 23 -7.39 4.26 5.92
C ALA A 23 -7.91 3.57 7.18
N TRP A 24 -7.97 4.31 8.26
CA TRP A 24 -8.67 3.87 9.46
C TRP A 24 -10.15 4.22 9.36
N CYS A 25 -11.01 3.27 9.65
CA CYS A 25 -12.45 3.44 9.58
C CYS A 25 -13.10 3.11 10.92
N ILE A 26 -14.17 3.82 11.25
CA ILE A 26 -15.01 3.53 12.42
C ILE A 26 -16.25 2.79 11.92
N GLY A 27 -16.52 1.63 12.51
CA GLY A 27 -17.71 0.85 12.18
C GLY A 27 -18.99 1.64 12.52
N SER A 28 -19.93 1.70 11.60
CA SER A 28 -21.18 2.46 11.76
C SER A 28 -22.09 1.94 12.89
N THR A 29 -21.88 0.69 13.31
CA THR A 29 -22.65 0.02 14.37
C THR A 29 -22.02 0.09 15.74
N THR A 30 -20.90 0.84 15.90
CA THR A 30 -20.25 0.96 17.22
C THR A 30 -21.13 1.71 18.22
N GLU A 31 -21.25 1.17 19.41
CA GLU A 31 -21.92 1.83 20.55
C GLU A 31 -21.00 2.82 21.29
N HIS A 32 -19.72 2.87 20.92
CA HIS A 32 -18.68 3.71 21.55
C HIS A 32 -18.05 4.69 20.58
N GLN A 33 -18.86 5.41 19.83
CA GLN A 33 -18.38 6.28 18.75
C GLN A 33 -17.37 7.33 19.22
N ASP A 34 -17.60 7.98 20.36
CA ASP A 34 -16.69 9.00 20.91
C ASP A 34 -15.30 8.38 21.22
N ARG A 35 -15.28 7.19 21.82
CA ARG A 35 -14.03 6.48 22.11
C ARG A 35 -13.30 6.04 20.85
N ALA A 36 -14.03 5.59 19.85
CA ALA A 36 -13.46 5.22 18.57
C ALA A 36 -12.81 6.43 17.86
N ILE A 37 -13.44 7.61 17.97
CA ILE A 37 -12.89 8.86 17.44
C ILE A 37 -11.62 9.27 18.21
N GLU A 38 -11.62 9.17 19.54
CA GLU A 38 -10.43 9.46 20.36
C GLU A 38 -9.26 8.54 19.97
N LEU A 39 -9.52 7.24 19.85
CA LEU A 39 -8.51 6.25 19.41
C LEU A 39 -8.00 6.58 18.00
N LEU A 40 -8.89 6.90 17.07
CA LEU A 40 -8.50 7.24 15.70
C LEU A 40 -7.60 8.47 15.68
N LYS A 41 -7.91 9.51 16.47
CA LYS A 41 -7.06 10.70 16.58
C LYS A 41 -5.67 10.36 17.12
N GLU A 42 -5.58 9.46 18.09
CA GLU A 42 -4.30 9.00 18.62
C GLU A 42 -3.50 8.22 17.58
N MET A 43 -4.16 7.33 16.85
CA MET A 43 -3.52 6.52 15.80
C MET A 43 -2.97 7.35 14.64
N VAL A 44 -3.51 8.54 14.39
CA VAL A 44 -3.04 9.47 13.36
C VAL A 44 -2.31 10.69 13.93
N SER A 45 -1.97 10.66 15.22
CA SER A 45 -1.17 11.72 15.84
C SER A 45 0.26 11.73 15.28
N ASP A 46 0.89 12.90 15.28
CA ASP A 46 2.28 13.04 14.82
C ASP A 46 3.23 12.14 15.62
N GLU A 47 2.98 11.94 16.90
CA GLU A 47 3.76 11.06 17.77
C GLU A 47 3.68 9.59 17.30
N THR A 48 2.46 9.09 17.12
CA THR A 48 2.24 7.71 16.66
C THR A 48 2.77 7.50 15.25
N LEU A 49 2.51 8.41 14.32
CA LEU A 49 2.99 8.33 12.94
C LEU A 49 4.51 8.37 12.86
N THR A 50 5.17 9.19 13.67
CA THR A 50 6.63 9.23 13.77
C THR A 50 7.19 7.91 14.29
N ALA A 51 6.61 7.35 15.36
CA ALA A 51 7.06 6.08 15.93
C ALA A 51 6.93 4.91 14.93
N VAL A 52 5.84 4.86 14.17
CA VAL A 52 5.63 3.82 13.14
C VAL A 52 6.60 3.99 11.99
N ALA A 53 6.81 5.21 11.51
CA ALA A 53 7.75 5.51 10.45
C ALA A 53 9.21 5.24 10.85
N ALA A 54 9.59 5.58 12.07
CA ALA A 54 10.91 5.28 12.64
C ALA A 54 11.18 3.76 12.72
N GLY A 55 10.13 2.95 12.82
CA GLY A 55 10.22 1.49 12.70
C GLY A 55 10.42 0.97 11.27
N GLY A 56 10.47 1.83 10.26
CA GLY A 56 10.69 1.48 8.85
C GLY A 56 9.48 0.80 8.17
N GLN A 57 8.30 0.88 8.78
CA GLN A 57 7.12 0.13 8.30
C GLN A 57 6.35 0.88 7.22
N GLN A 58 6.33 2.21 7.26
CA GLN A 58 5.60 3.03 6.28
C GLN A 58 6.13 4.46 6.21
N VAL A 59 5.87 5.11 5.08
CA VAL A 59 6.17 6.54 4.90
C VAL A 59 5.03 7.34 5.55
N PRO A 60 5.35 8.36 6.38
CA PRO A 60 4.31 9.21 6.95
C PRO A 60 3.47 9.93 5.89
N PRO A 61 2.20 10.22 6.18
CA PRO A 61 1.30 10.82 5.19
C PRO A 61 1.54 12.30 4.92
N THR A 62 2.37 12.97 5.72
CA THR A 62 2.69 14.39 5.56
C THR A 62 4.16 14.61 5.24
N GLU A 63 4.43 15.61 4.41
CA GLU A 63 5.80 15.99 4.05
C GLU A 63 6.64 16.36 5.28
N THR A 64 6.05 17.10 6.21
CA THR A 64 6.72 17.54 7.44
C THR A 64 7.25 16.36 8.25
N LEU A 65 6.45 15.32 8.42
CA LEU A 65 6.88 14.11 9.13
C LEU A 65 7.86 13.28 8.28
N ALA A 66 7.57 13.10 7.00
CA ALA A 66 8.40 12.29 6.10
C ALA A 66 9.82 12.85 5.94
N THR A 67 10.00 14.17 6.10
CA THR A 67 11.30 14.84 6.00
C THR A 67 11.90 15.19 7.37
N SER A 68 11.28 14.79 8.47
CA SER A 68 11.79 15.03 9.81
C SER A 68 13.06 14.20 10.09
N THR A 69 13.94 14.73 10.93
CA THR A 69 15.17 14.03 11.33
C THR A 69 14.90 12.74 12.09
N ASP A 70 13.77 12.67 12.80
CA ASP A 70 13.37 11.51 13.59
C ASP A 70 13.00 10.31 12.71
N VAL A 71 12.44 10.57 11.54
CA VAL A 71 12.12 9.56 10.53
C VAL A 71 13.33 9.27 9.64
N MET A 72 13.99 10.32 9.13
CA MET A 72 15.13 10.21 8.22
C MET A 72 16.33 9.48 8.84
N GLY A 73 16.55 9.64 10.13
CA GLY A 73 17.69 9.01 10.84
C GLY A 73 17.57 7.48 11.01
N THR A 74 16.43 6.89 10.70
CA THR A 74 16.17 5.45 10.86
C THR A 74 15.95 4.71 9.53
N CYS A 75 15.85 5.45 8.46
CA CYS A 75 15.58 4.93 7.11
C CYS A 75 16.87 4.85 6.28
N PRO A 76 16.89 4.08 5.17
CA PRO A 76 17.95 4.17 4.17
C PRO A 76 18.16 5.61 3.70
N ASP A 77 19.39 5.97 3.34
CA ASP A 77 19.78 7.33 2.94
C ASP A 77 18.90 7.92 1.82
N ASN A 78 18.27 7.06 1.03
CA ASN A 78 17.40 7.45 -0.08
C ASN A 78 15.89 7.43 0.23
N ILE A 79 15.48 7.52 1.49
CA ILE A 79 14.05 7.61 1.85
C ILE A 79 13.33 8.76 1.12
N MET A 80 14.06 9.84 0.80
CA MET A 80 13.54 10.94 -0.01
C MET A 80 13.14 10.50 -1.43
N GLY A 81 13.71 9.40 -1.94
CA GLY A 81 13.27 8.78 -3.19
C GLY A 81 11.85 8.24 -3.10
N ILE A 82 11.48 7.65 -1.96
CA ILE A 82 10.12 7.17 -1.71
C ILE A 82 9.13 8.33 -1.63
N TRP A 83 9.47 9.39 -0.86
CA TRP A 83 8.62 10.58 -0.77
C TRP A 83 8.44 11.24 -2.15
N LYS A 84 9.49 11.34 -2.92
CA LYS A 84 9.43 11.88 -4.27
C LYS A 84 8.54 11.02 -5.19
N ALA A 85 8.58 9.70 -5.05
CA ALA A 85 7.70 8.80 -5.79
C ALA A 85 6.22 9.03 -5.41
N VAL A 86 5.90 9.35 -4.16
CA VAL A 86 4.54 9.70 -3.72
C VAL A 86 4.03 10.97 -4.41
N THR A 87 4.90 11.98 -4.61
CA THR A 87 4.49 13.26 -5.24
C THR A 87 4.14 13.15 -6.72
N ILE A 88 4.56 12.07 -7.39
CA ILE A 88 4.26 11.78 -8.80
C ILE A 88 3.33 10.59 -8.98
N ALA A 89 2.80 10.06 -7.88
CA ALA A 89 1.96 8.86 -7.89
C ALA A 89 0.52 9.18 -8.31
N ASP A 90 -0.01 8.34 -9.17
CA ASP A 90 -1.41 8.35 -9.56
C ASP A 90 -2.20 7.28 -8.78
N PRO A 91 -3.45 7.55 -8.33
CA PRO A 91 -4.28 6.53 -7.73
C PRO A 91 -4.66 5.47 -8.77
N ILE A 92 -4.64 4.22 -8.34
CA ILE A 92 -5.19 3.14 -9.17
C ILE A 92 -6.72 3.29 -9.20
N ALA A 93 -7.29 3.33 -10.40
CA ALA A 93 -8.73 3.25 -10.56
C ALA A 93 -9.17 1.82 -10.19
N ALA A 94 -9.71 1.67 -8.98
CA ALA A 94 -10.20 0.39 -8.47
C ALA A 94 -11.71 0.30 -8.67
N PRO A 95 -12.21 -0.64 -9.51
CA PRO A 95 -13.63 -0.92 -9.61
C PRO A 95 -14.17 -1.54 -8.31
N SER A 96 -15.49 -1.57 -8.12
CA SER A 96 -16.11 -2.11 -6.91
C SER A 96 -15.78 -3.59 -6.64
N TYR A 97 -15.45 -4.34 -7.67
CA TYR A 97 -15.03 -5.75 -7.60
C TYR A 97 -13.52 -5.95 -7.50
N PHE A 98 -12.75 -4.90 -7.22
CA PHE A 98 -11.28 -4.99 -7.17
C PHE A 98 -10.79 -6.01 -6.15
N GLY A 99 -11.46 -6.13 -5.00
CA GLY A 99 -11.12 -7.12 -3.98
C GLY A 99 -11.22 -8.57 -4.47
N ASP A 100 -12.28 -8.90 -5.21
CA ASP A 100 -12.47 -10.23 -5.77
C ASP A 100 -11.46 -10.52 -6.88
N LEU A 101 -11.16 -9.51 -7.70
CA LEU A 101 -10.14 -9.58 -8.74
C LEU A 101 -8.76 -9.86 -8.13
N ASP A 102 -8.36 -9.07 -7.14
CA ASP A 102 -7.05 -9.17 -6.48
C ASP A 102 -6.86 -10.54 -5.81
N GLN A 103 -7.82 -10.96 -5.00
CA GLN A 103 -7.76 -12.26 -4.32
C GLN A 103 -7.74 -13.44 -5.31
N THR A 104 -8.55 -13.38 -6.36
CA THR A 104 -8.58 -14.42 -7.38
C THR A 104 -7.25 -14.49 -8.13
N PHE A 105 -6.72 -13.35 -8.53
CA PHE A 105 -5.45 -13.26 -9.23
C PHE A 105 -4.29 -13.77 -8.39
N LEU A 106 -4.20 -13.36 -7.12
CA LEU A 106 -3.14 -13.83 -6.21
C LEU A 106 -3.19 -15.33 -5.99
N ARG A 107 -4.37 -15.91 -5.79
CA ARG A 107 -4.52 -17.36 -5.64
C ARG A 107 -4.05 -18.13 -6.88
N GLU A 108 -4.42 -17.68 -8.06
CA GLU A 108 -3.99 -18.33 -9.30
C GLU A 108 -2.47 -18.18 -9.53
N LEU A 109 -1.87 -17.05 -9.11
CA LEU A 109 -0.41 -16.89 -9.13
C LEU A 109 0.30 -17.84 -8.16
N GLU A 110 -0.24 -18.09 -6.98
CA GLU A 110 0.32 -19.06 -6.02
C GLU A 110 0.36 -20.46 -6.62
N GLU A 111 -0.66 -20.87 -7.37
CA GLU A 111 -0.70 -22.14 -8.09
C GLU A 111 0.41 -22.22 -9.17
N VAL A 112 0.69 -21.11 -9.85
CA VAL A 112 1.79 -21.04 -10.83
C VAL A 112 3.13 -21.12 -10.12
N PHE A 113 3.36 -20.37 -9.06
CA PHE A 113 4.64 -20.34 -8.34
C PHE A 113 4.95 -21.66 -7.64
N SER A 114 3.93 -22.38 -7.19
CA SER A 114 4.09 -23.73 -6.64
C SER A 114 4.32 -24.81 -7.71
N GLY A 115 4.17 -24.48 -9.00
CA GLY A 115 4.25 -25.43 -10.11
C GLY A 115 3.02 -26.33 -10.28
N ALA A 116 1.91 -26.00 -9.57
CA ALA A 116 0.67 -26.76 -9.66
C ALA A 116 -0.14 -26.46 -10.92
N LYS A 117 0.08 -25.28 -11.52
CA LYS A 117 -0.68 -24.82 -12.69
C LYS A 117 0.21 -24.10 -13.71
N GLU A 118 -0.08 -24.28 -14.98
CA GLU A 118 0.58 -23.52 -16.05
C GLU A 118 0.10 -22.05 -16.05
N PRO A 119 0.98 -21.08 -16.33
CA PRO A 119 0.65 -19.64 -16.26
C PRO A 119 -0.57 -19.24 -17.10
N GLN A 120 -0.68 -19.76 -18.32
CA GLN A 120 -1.81 -19.41 -19.19
C GLN A 120 -3.12 -19.93 -18.61
N ALA A 121 -3.17 -21.18 -18.15
CA ALA A 121 -4.36 -21.78 -17.55
C ALA A 121 -4.79 -21.02 -16.27
N ALA A 122 -3.84 -20.59 -15.44
CA ALA A 122 -4.12 -19.80 -14.25
C ALA A 122 -4.76 -18.45 -14.61
N MET A 123 -4.25 -17.77 -15.63
CA MET A 123 -4.83 -16.48 -16.07
C MET A 123 -6.20 -16.62 -16.70
N ASP A 124 -6.42 -17.70 -17.48
CA ASP A 124 -7.74 -17.98 -18.07
C ASP A 124 -8.78 -18.30 -16.98
N ASP A 125 -8.39 -19.03 -15.94
CA ASP A 125 -9.27 -19.35 -14.80
C ASP A 125 -9.54 -18.10 -13.95
N ALA A 126 -8.52 -17.25 -13.69
CA ALA A 126 -8.72 -15.97 -13.01
C ALA A 126 -9.71 -15.08 -13.77
N GLN A 127 -9.55 -14.96 -15.08
CA GLN A 127 -10.46 -14.17 -15.93
C GLN A 127 -11.88 -14.71 -15.86
N ALA A 128 -12.08 -16.03 -15.96
CA ALA A 128 -13.40 -16.65 -15.92
C ALA A 128 -14.11 -16.44 -14.57
N GLN A 129 -13.37 -16.56 -13.46
CA GLN A 129 -13.91 -16.37 -12.11
C GLN A 129 -14.32 -14.91 -11.88
N VAL A 130 -13.44 -13.95 -12.20
CA VAL A 130 -13.77 -12.52 -12.05
C VAL A 130 -14.93 -12.14 -12.95
N GLN A 131 -14.95 -12.61 -14.20
CA GLN A 131 -16.05 -12.35 -15.13
C GLN A 131 -17.41 -12.86 -14.61
N SER A 132 -17.41 -13.98 -13.90
CA SER A 132 -18.63 -14.53 -13.26
C SER A 132 -19.08 -13.71 -12.04
N ALA A 133 -18.15 -13.09 -11.32
CA ALA A 133 -18.44 -12.31 -10.12
C ALA A 133 -19.02 -10.92 -10.43
N ILE A 134 -18.76 -10.38 -11.63
CA ILE A 134 -19.21 -9.03 -12.03
C ILE A 134 -20.50 -9.02 -12.86
N GLN A 135 -21.10 -10.18 -13.12
CA GLN A 135 -22.41 -10.31 -13.78
C GLN A 135 -23.55 -10.29 -12.76
#